data_4f3c59422b51ab77b3aec0ec2dfdd282
#
_entry.id   4f3c59422b51ab77b3aec0ec2dfdd282
#
_cell.length_a   1.000
_cell.length_b   1.000
_cell.length_c   1.000
_cell.angle_alpha   90.00
_cell.angle_beta   90.00
_cell.angle_gamma   90.00
#
_symmetry.space_group_name_H-M   'P 1'
#
loop_
_entity.id
_entity.type
_entity.pdbx_description
1 polymer ?
#
loop_
_entity_poly.entity_id
_entity_poly.type
_entity_poly.pdbx_seq_one_letter_code
_entity_poly.pdbx_strand_id
1 'polypeptide(L)'
;MVSRSEPDQGIYLIEGDEPPEEVISLACGLEEGAFRFYRTLSSQSKDGEVESLFERLSQAEIQHKEKLWGKYKTLTGGRVTRKAFESDIKAKTMEGGKTADQVLGEYPDWIQDPREALQLAMSLETDALDLYLRMAVKSRKEETKAVFYTLANDEKTHLRSLGNLMRAKLVAGR
;
A
#
# COMPACT_ATOMS: atom_id res chain seq x y z
N MET A 1 -14.77 -2.54 -26.62
CA MET A 1 -14.13 -3.76 -26.10
C MET A 1 -13.73 -3.47 -24.67
N VAL A 2 -14.44 -4.01 -23.70
CA VAL A 2 -14.07 -3.84 -22.28
C VAL A 2 -12.87 -4.76 -22.08
N SER A 3 -11.69 -4.18 -21.82
CA SER A 3 -10.50 -4.93 -21.40
C SER A 3 -10.89 -5.72 -20.14
N ARG A 4 -10.85 -7.04 -20.21
CA ARG A 4 -10.89 -7.87 -19.03
C ARG A 4 -9.65 -7.49 -18.20
N SER A 5 -9.87 -6.82 -17.07
CA SER A 5 -8.84 -6.72 -16.04
C SER A 5 -8.33 -8.13 -15.76
N GLU A 6 -7.02 -8.32 -15.81
CA GLU A 6 -6.41 -9.55 -15.33
C GLU A 6 -6.87 -9.80 -13.89
N PRO A 7 -7.11 -11.06 -13.50
CA PRO A 7 -7.53 -11.35 -12.14
C PRO A 7 -6.51 -10.77 -11.16
N ASP A 8 -7.01 -10.08 -10.16
CA ASP A 8 -6.26 -9.48 -9.07
C ASP A 8 -5.23 -10.49 -8.53
N GLN A 9 -3.96 -10.30 -8.90
CA GLN A 9 -2.88 -11.22 -8.51
C GLN A 9 -2.70 -11.24 -6.98
N GLY A 10 -3.11 -10.17 -6.30
CA GLY A 10 -2.99 -10.05 -4.85
C GLY A 10 -3.74 -11.14 -4.08
N ILE A 11 -4.91 -11.59 -4.56
CA ILE A 11 -5.71 -12.61 -3.86
C ILE A 11 -5.05 -14.00 -3.83
N TYR A 12 -4.10 -14.25 -4.72
CA TYR A 12 -3.33 -15.49 -4.80
C TYR A 12 -2.05 -15.47 -3.97
N LEU A 13 -1.73 -14.35 -3.33
CA LEU A 13 -0.51 -14.20 -2.55
C LEU A 13 -0.50 -15.07 -1.28
N ILE A 14 -1.68 -15.45 -0.77
CA ILE A 14 -1.80 -16.37 0.37
C ILE A 14 -2.88 -17.43 0.12
N GLU A 15 -2.67 -18.62 0.69
CA GLU A 15 -3.65 -19.73 0.71
C GLU A 15 -4.52 -19.71 1.97
N GLY A 16 -4.06 -19.06 3.04
CA GLY A 16 -4.78 -18.80 4.29
C GLY A 16 -4.25 -19.56 5.49
N ASP A 17 -3.27 -20.43 5.34
CA ASP A 17 -2.63 -21.21 6.40
C ASP A 17 -1.12 -20.97 6.54
N GLU A 18 -0.60 -19.97 5.79
CA GLU A 18 0.79 -19.54 5.91
C GLU A 18 1.16 -19.16 7.35
N PRO A 19 2.42 -19.36 7.74
CA PRO A 19 2.94 -18.83 8.99
C PRO A 19 2.75 -17.32 9.06
N PRO A 20 2.38 -16.73 10.21
CA PRO A 20 2.23 -15.29 10.35
C PRO A 20 3.46 -14.50 9.93
N GLU A 21 4.65 -15.06 10.09
CA GLU A 21 5.92 -14.47 9.70
C GLU A 21 6.03 -14.25 8.18
N GLU A 22 5.59 -15.22 7.38
CA GLU A 22 5.59 -15.11 5.92
C GLU A 22 4.61 -14.05 5.44
N VAL A 23 3.43 -14.01 6.05
CA VAL A 23 2.40 -13.03 5.76
C VAL A 23 2.87 -11.60 6.07
N ILE A 24 3.55 -11.42 7.21
CA ILE A 24 4.11 -10.11 7.57
C ILE A 24 5.22 -9.69 6.59
N SER A 25 6.04 -10.64 6.17
CA SER A 25 7.09 -10.37 5.17
C SER A 25 6.49 -9.91 3.84
N LEU A 26 5.41 -10.57 3.40
CA LEU A 26 4.65 -10.19 2.21
C LEU A 26 4.06 -8.79 2.35
N ALA A 27 3.32 -8.52 3.43
CA ALA A 27 2.73 -7.21 3.69
C ALA A 27 3.80 -6.11 3.69
N CYS A 28 4.95 -6.35 4.33
CA CYS A 28 6.06 -5.39 4.33
C CYS A 28 6.59 -5.09 2.92
N GLY A 29 6.54 -6.06 2.01
CA GLY A 29 6.89 -5.85 0.58
C GLY A 29 5.89 -4.96 -0.14
N LEU A 30 4.60 -5.11 0.13
CA LEU A 30 3.52 -4.26 -0.40
C LEU A 30 3.66 -2.81 0.09
N GLU A 31 3.86 -2.62 1.40
CA GLU A 31 4.10 -1.30 1.99
C GLU A 31 5.38 -0.61 1.43
N GLU A 32 6.41 -1.37 1.11
CA GLU A 32 7.60 -0.83 0.42
C GLU A 32 7.26 -0.35 -1.00
N GLY A 33 6.38 -1.06 -1.72
CA GLY A 33 5.89 -0.66 -3.02
C GLY A 33 5.11 0.65 -2.95
N ALA A 34 4.15 0.76 -2.03
CA ALA A 34 3.34 1.96 -1.77
C ALA A 34 4.21 3.15 -1.33
N PHE A 35 5.18 2.93 -0.44
CA PHE A 35 6.16 3.96 -0.05
C PHE A 35 6.88 4.56 -1.26
N ARG A 36 7.40 3.72 -2.17
CA ARG A 36 8.11 4.18 -3.36
C ARG A 36 7.20 4.96 -4.30
N PHE A 37 5.99 4.47 -4.47
CA PHE A 37 4.97 5.12 -5.28
C PHE A 37 4.66 6.54 -4.76
N TYR A 38 4.31 6.69 -3.49
CA TYR A 38 3.99 7.99 -2.90
C TYR A 38 5.19 8.95 -2.87
N ARG A 39 6.38 8.43 -2.60
CA ARG A 39 7.60 9.24 -2.64
C ARG A 39 7.86 9.79 -4.04
N THR A 40 7.63 9.01 -5.09
CA THR A 40 7.79 9.46 -6.47
C THR A 40 6.72 10.50 -6.82
N LEU A 41 5.44 10.25 -6.48
CA LEU A 41 4.37 11.22 -6.70
C LEU A 41 4.63 12.55 -5.98
N SER A 42 5.09 12.52 -4.73
CA SER A 42 5.47 13.71 -3.98
C SER A 42 6.55 14.49 -4.73
N SER A 43 7.64 13.83 -5.12
CA SER A 43 8.78 14.48 -5.79
C SER A 43 8.46 15.06 -7.18
N GLN A 44 7.42 14.59 -7.84
CA GLN A 44 7.01 15.01 -9.19
C GLN A 44 5.80 15.95 -9.20
N SER A 45 5.10 16.08 -8.07
CA SER A 45 3.95 16.96 -7.96
C SER A 45 4.35 18.43 -8.09
N LYS A 46 3.56 19.20 -8.84
CA LYS A 46 3.70 20.67 -8.96
C LYS A 46 2.72 21.42 -8.06
N ASP A 47 1.81 20.71 -7.41
CA ASP A 47 0.83 21.25 -6.45
C ASP A 47 1.30 20.99 -5.04
N GLY A 48 1.60 22.03 -4.27
CA GLY A 48 2.22 21.91 -2.95
C GLY A 48 1.33 21.21 -1.91
N GLU A 49 -0.01 21.24 -2.04
CA GLU A 49 -0.89 20.50 -1.12
C GLU A 49 -0.90 19.01 -1.47
N VAL A 50 -0.86 18.67 -2.75
CA VAL A 50 -0.76 17.29 -3.25
C VAL A 50 0.62 16.72 -2.92
N GLU A 51 1.70 17.45 -3.18
CA GLU A 51 3.06 17.09 -2.75
C GLU A 51 3.11 16.76 -1.26
N SER A 52 2.61 17.69 -0.43
CA SER A 52 2.60 17.53 1.03
C SER A 52 1.75 16.32 1.49
N LEU A 53 0.65 16.02 0.79
CA LEU A 53 -0.15 14.84 1.12
C LEU A 53 0.60 13.55 0.78
N PHE A 54 1.17 13.45 -0.43
CA PHE A 54 1.93 12.26 -0.82
C PHE A 54 3.18 12.04 0.04
N GLU A 55 3.84 13.12 0.48
CA GLU A 55 4.93 12.99 1.47
C GLU A 55 4.41 12.39 2.78
N ARG A 56 3.27 12.86 3.30
CA ARG A 56 2.67 12.26 4.51
C ARG A 56 2.28 10.81 4.34
N LEU A 57 1.71 10.44 3.17
CA LEU A 57 1.38 9.05 2.88
C LEU A 57 2.66 8.20 2.82
N SER A 58 3.71 8.66 2.14
CA SER A 58 4.98 7.93 2.12
C SER A 58 5.56 7.71 3.52
N GLN A 59 5.43 8.68 4.42
CA GLN A 59 5.85 8.53 5.80
C GLN A 59 4.95 7.55 6.58
N ALA A 60 3.66 7.48 6.26
CA ALA A 60 2.75 6.50 6.86
C ALA A 60 3.17 5.06 6.51
N GLU A 61 3.57 4.80 5.24
CA GLU A 61 4.04 3.47 4.82
C GLU A 61 5.33 3.04 5.55
N ILE A 62 6.20 4.00 5.89
CA ILE A 62 7.35 3.71 6.76
C ILE A 62 6.86 3.25 8.14
N GLN A 63 5.84 3.89 8.72
CA GLN A 63 5.29 3.50 10.02
C GLN A 63 4.60 2.13 9.95
N HIS A 64 3.92 1.80 8.84
CA HIS A 64 3.37 0.46 8.62
C HIS A 64 4.47 -0.61 8.64
N LYS A 65 5.55 -0.40 7.91
CA LYS A 65 6.71 -1.31 7.92
C LYS A 65 7.34 -1.46 9.31
N GLU A 66 7.41 -0.39 10.10
CA GLU A 66 7.91 -0.46 11.49
C GLU A 66 6.97 -1.29 12.39
N LYS A 67 5.66 -1.12 12.26
CA LYS A 67 4.66 -1.95 12.98
C LYS A 67 4.79 -3.42 12.59
N LEU A 68 4.90 -3.71 11.29
CA LEU A 68 5.08 -5.07 10.77
C LEU A 68 6.39 -5.69 11.26
N TRP A 69 7.49 -4.96 11.23
CA TRP A 69 8.76 -5.41 11.80
C TRP A 69 8.65 -5.73 13.29
N GLY A 70 8.03 -4.85 14.07
CA GLY A 70 7.78 -5.08 15.50
C GLY A 70 7.01 -6.37 15.76
N LYS A 71 5.98 -6.64 14.95
CA LYS A 71 5.19 -7.87 15.03
C LYS A 71 6.02 -9.10 14.64
N TYR A 72 6.77 -9.04 13.55
CA TYR A 72 7.67 -10.09 13.09
C TYR A 72 8.70 -10.46 14.17
N LYS A 73 9.34 -9.45 14.76
CA LYS A 73 10.31 -9.63 15.84
C LYS A 73 9.71 -10.36 17.04
N THR A 74 8.47 -10.04 17.41
CA THR A 74 7.75 -10.70 18.50
C THR A 74 7.49 -12.17 18.18
N LEU A 75 6.98 -12.47 16.98
CA LEU A 75 6.67 -13.83 16.55
C LEU A 75 7.91 -14.73 16.45
N THR A 76 9.02 -14.18 15.99
CA THR A 76 10.30 -14.92 15.87
C THR A 76 11.11 -14.97 17.16
N GLY A 77 10.61 -14.38 18.26
CA GLY A 77 11.33 -14.32 19.53
C GLY A 77 12.64 -13.53 19.45
N GLY A 78 12.73 -12.57 18.52
CA GLY A 78 13.91 -11.73 18.31
C GLY A 78 15.13 -12.43 17.72
N ARG A 79 14.98 -13.66 17.22
CA ARG A 79 16.09 -14.46 16.65
C ARG A 79 16.56 -13.98 15.27
N VAL A 80 15.75 -13.18 14.58
CA VAL A 80 16.06 -12.64 13.25
C VAL A 80 16.45 -11.18 13.37
N THR A 81 17.52 -10.78 12.71
CA THR A 81 17.94 -9.37 12.64
C THR A 81 17.08 -8.62 11.62
N ARG A 82 16.94 -7.31 11.80
CA ARG A 82 16.22 -6.48 10.83
C ARG A 82 16.81 -6.59 9.43
N LYS A 83 18.14 -6.61 9.31
CA LYS A 83 18.81 -6.74 8.01
C LYS A 83 18.45 -8.06 7.30
N ALA A 84 18.40 -9.18 8.05
CA ALA A 84 18.00 -10.46 7.48
C ALA A 84 16.53 -10.44 7.04
N PHE A 85 15.63 -9.88 7.85
CA PHE A 85 14.22 -9.70 7.50
C PHE A 85 14.06 -8.87 6.21
N GLU A 86 14.71 -7.71 6.13
CA GLU A 86 14.62 -6.83 4.95
C GLU A 86 15.22 -7.47 3.69
N SER A 87 16.22 -8.33 3.83
CA SER A 87 16.79 -9.08 2.69
C SER A 87 15.88 -10.20 2.18
N ASP A 88 14.99 -10.70 3.04
CA ASP A 88 14.01 -11.75 2.69
C ASP A 88 12.74 -11.19 2.04
N ILE A 89 12.52 -9.87 2.07
CA ILE A 89 11.40 -9.22 1.39
C ILE A 89 11.59 -9.34 -0.12
N LYS A 90 10.93 -10.32 -0.71
CA LYS A 90 11.11 -10.70 -2.12
C LYS A 90 10.31 -9.80 -3.09
N ALA A 91 9.16 -9.33 -2.70
CA ALA A 91 8.29 -8.50 -3.52
C ALA A 91 8.38 -7.03 -3.06
N LYS A 92 8.58 -6.13 -4.01
CA LYS A 92 8.49 -4.68 -3.83
C LYS A 92 7.44 -4.14 -4.79
N THR A 93 6.33 -4.85 -4.83
CA THR A 93 5.16 -4.54 -5.66
C THR A 93 4.07 -3.97 -4.78
N MET A 94 3.15 -3.24 -5.36
CA MET A 94 1.90 -2.86 -4.73
C MET A 94 0.86 -3.99 -4.87
N GLU A 95 -0.30 -3.79 -4.33
CA GLU A 95 -1.36 -4.81 -4.16
C GLU A 95 -1.84 -5.42 -5.48
N GLY A 96 -1.74 -4.70 -6.59
CA GLY A 96 -2.01 -5.18 -7.95
C GLY A 96 -0.86 -5.97 -8.61
N GLY A 97 0.20 -6.32 -7.86
CA GLY A 97 1.35 -7.09 -8.35
C GLY A 97 2.31 -6.28 -9.24
N LYS A 98 2.09 -4.98 -9.43
CA LYS A 98 2.95 -4.08 -10.20
C LYS A 98 3.89 -3.29 -9.28
N THR A 99 5.08 -2.99 -9.76
CA THR A 99 5.98 -2.06 -9.06
C THR A 99 5.49 -0.61 -9.22
N ALA A 100 5.93 0.27 -8.33
CA ALA A 100 5.65 1.70 -8.45
C ALA A 100 6.04 2.25 -9.83
N ASP A 101 7.22 1.89 -10.34
CA ASP A 101 7.72 2.34 -11.64
C ASP A 101 6.84 1.86 -12.81
N GLN A 102 6.31 0.64 -12.73
CA GLN A 102 5.37 0.10 -13.74
C GLN A 102 4.07 0.90 -13.75
N VAL A 103 3.47 1.15 -12.58
CA VAL A 103 2.23 1.93 -12.48
C VAL A 103 2.43 3.35 -12.98
N LEU A 104 3.49 4.03 -12.53
CA LEU A 104 3.80 5.41 -12.94
C LEU A 104 4.11 5.50 -14.45
N GLY A 105 4.75 4.48 -15.01
CA GLY A 105 5.03 4.40 -16.44
C GLY A 105 3.78 4.19 -17.32
N GLU A 106 2.72 3.59 -16.77
CA GLU A 106 1.42 3.43 -17.45
C GLU A 106 0.60 4.73 -17.46
N TYR A 107 0.82 5.63 -16.50
CA TYR A 107 0.04 6.85 -16.31
C TYR A 107 0.93 8.11 -16.23
N PRO A 108 1.84 8.34 -17.21
CA PRO A 108 2.81 9.43 -17.14
C PRO A 108 2.17 10.83 -17.12
N ASP A 109 1.01 10.98 -17.78
CA ASP A 109 0.28 12.25 -17.86
C ASP A 109 -0.52 12.54 -16.57
N TRP A 110 -1.00 11.52 -15.90
CA TRP A 110 -1.82 11.64 -14.68
C TRP A 110 -1.06 12.27 -13.51
N ILE A 111 0.25 12.06 -13.46
CA ILE A 111 1.11 12.65 -12.42
C ILE A 111 1.16 14.16 -12.50
N GLN A 112 0.91 14.74 -13.69
CA GLN A 112 0.99 16.18 -13.93
C GLN A 112 -0.28 16.93 -13.49
N ASP A 113 -1.45 16.29 -13.50
CA ASP A 113 -2.70 16.87 -12.97
C ASP A 113 -2.90 16.40 -11.51
N PRO A 114 -2.98 17.34 -10.55
CA PRO A 114 -3.19 17.00 -9.13
C PRO A 114 -4.41 16.13 -8.87
N ARG A 115 -5.50 16.31 -9.63
CA ARG A 115 -6.74 15.53 -9.43
C ARG A 115 -6.59 14.11 -9.96
N GLU A 116 -5.94 13.95 -11.10
CA GLU A 116 -5.66 12.62 -11.68
C GLU A 116 -4.68 11.84 -10.79
N ALA A 117 -3.64 12.49 -10.27
CA ALA A 117 -2.72 11.88 -9.31
C ALA A 117 -3.44 11.43 -8.01
N LEU A 118 -4.35 12.25 -7.47
CA LEU A 118 -5.17 11.89 -6.32
C LEU A 118 -6.12 10.73 -6.64
N GLN A 119 -6.71 10.72 -7.84
CA GLN A 119 -7.60 9.64 -8.27
C GLN A 119 -6.86 8.30 -8.40
N LEU A 120 -5.65 8.33 -8.97
CA LEU A 120 -4.78 7.15 -9.07
C LEU A 120 -4.44 6.62 -7.67
N ALA A 121 -4.02 7.50 -6.77
CA ALA A 121 -3.74 7.12 -5.38
C ALA A 121 -4.97 6.51 -4.70
N MET A 122 -6.16 7.11 -4.85
CA MET A 122 -7.40 6.57 -4.28
C MET A 122 -7.75 5.18 -4.84
N SER A 123 -7.47 4.92 -6.11
CA SER A 123 -7.67 3.59 -6.69
C SER A 123 -6.77 2.56 -6.02
N LEU A 124 -5.48 2.87 -5.87
CA LEU A 124 -4.51 1.96 -5.25
C LEU A 124 -4.82 1.70 -3.77
N GLU A 125 -5.18 2.73 -3.01
CA GLU A 125 -5.61 2.56 -1.61
C GLU A 125 -6.90 1.73 -1.48
N THR A 126 -7.78 1.81 -2.48
CA THR A 126 -8.99 0.97 -2.51
C THR A 126 -8.63 -0.48 -2.77
N ASP A 127 -7.70 -0.73 -3.67
CA ASP A 127 -7.21 -2.07 -3.98
C ASP A 127 -6.48 -2.67 -2.78
N ALA A 128 -5.64 -1.87 -2.08
CA ALA A 128 -4.97 -2.26 -0.85
C ALA A 128 -5.97 -2.63 0.26
N LEU A 129 -6.96 -1.77 0.49
CA LEU A 129 -8.03 -2.02 1.47
C LEU A 129 -8.78 -3.31 1.18
N ASP A 130 -9.19 -3.52 -0.07
CA ASP A 130 -9.91 -4.73 -0.50
C ASP A 130 -9.03 -5.98 -0.32
N LEU A 131 -7.77 -5.91 -0.75
CA LEU A 131 -6.81 -6.99 -0.59
C LEU A 131 -6.64 -7.38 0.88
N TYR A 132 -6.34 -6.43 1.77
CA TYR A 132 -6.13 -6.71 3.19
C TYR A 132 -7.39 -7.27 3.88
N LEU A 133 -8.59 -6.79 3.51
CA LEU A 133 -9.84 -7.37 4.01
C LEU A 133 -10.03 -8.81 3.55
N ARG A 134 -9.77 -9.12 2.28
CA ARG A 134 -9.86 -10.50 1.77
C ARG A 134 -8.83 -11.41 2.42
N MET A 135 -7.59 -10.94 2.58
CA MET A 135 -6.53 -11.69 3.25
C MET A 135 -6.89 -11.96 4.72
N ALA A 136 -7.49 -10.98 5.41
CA ALA A 136 -7.98 -11.18 6.77
C ALA A 136 -9.05 -12.27 6.84
N VAL A 137 -10.03 -12.24 5.92
CA VAL A 137 -11.10 -13.26 5.88
C VAL A 137 -10.54 -14.64 5.51
N LYS A 138 -9.58 -14.71 4.60
CA LYS A 138 -8.99 -15.98 4.16
C LYS A 138 -8.08 -16.60 5.21
N SER A 139 -7.43 -15.79 6.05
CA SER A 139 -6.50 -16.26 7.08
C SER A 139 -7.21 -17.09 8.15
N ARG A 140 -6.60 -18.19 8.57
CA ARG A 140 -7.11 -19.08 9.63
C ARG A 140 -6.54 -18.72 11.01
N LYS A 141 -5.41 -18.02 11.06
CA LYS A 141 -4.72 -17.64 12.30
C LYS A 141 -5.16 -16.24 12.74
N GLU A 142 -5.59 -16.11 13.99
CA GLU A 142 -6.10 -14.84 14.53
C GLU A 142 -5.04 -13.74 14.55
N GLU A 143 -3.79 -14.09 14.79
CA GLU A 143 -2.66 -13.14 14.73
C GLU A 143 -2.49 -12.57 13.33
N THR A 144 -2.63 -13.39 12.30
CA THR A 144 -2.56 -12.98 10.88
C THR A 144 -3.75 -12.09 10.51
N LYS A 145 -4.97 -12.48 10.93
CA LYS A 145 -6.16 -11.65 10.73
C LYS A 145 -6.00 -10.26 11.34
N ALA A 146 -5.48 -10.20 12.57
CA ALA A 146 -5.28 -8.93 13.28
C ALA A 146 -4.32 -8.00 12.54
N VAL A 147 -3.25 -8.53 11.93
CA VAL A 147 -2.34 -7.74 11.08
C VAL A 147 -3.10 -7.12 9.92
N PHE A 148 -3.81 -7.92 9.14
CA PHE A 148 -4.52 -7.44 7.97
C PHE A 148 -5.66 -6.46 8.29
N TYR A 149 -6.41 -6.69 9.38
CA TYR A 149 -7.43 -5.72 9.81
C TYR A 149 -6.81 -4.38 10.25
N THR A 150 -5.62 -4.40 10.83
CA THR A 150 -4.91 -3.17 11.19
C THR A 150 -4.52 -2.40 9.93
N LEU A 151 -3.88 -3.05 8.96
CA LEU A 151 -3.52 -2.44 7.68
C LEU A 151 -4.77 -1.91 6.97
N ALA A 152 -5.82 -2.72 6.82
CA ALA A 152 -7.07 -2.28 6.20
C ALA A 152 -7.69 -1.04 6.87
N ASN A 153 -7.53 -0.88 8.19
CA ASN A 153 -8.00 0.32 8.89
C ASN A 153 -7.11 1.55 8.62
N ASP A 154 -5.81 1.33 8.46
CA ASP A 154 -4.87 2.39 8.11
C ASP A 154 -5.17 2.89 6.66
N GLU A 155 -5.45 1.99 5.69
CA GLU A 155 -5.85 2.36 4.32
C GLU A 155 -7.15 3.18 4.27
N LYS A 156 -8.12 2.88 5.14
CA LYS A 156 -9.32 3.75 5.27
C LYS A 156 -8.97 5.17 5.68
N THR A 157 -7.94 5.34 6.47
CA THR A 157 -7.47 6.67 6.89
C THR A 157 -6.78 7.41 5.76
N HIS A 158 -5.98 6.70 4.94
CA HIS A 158 -5.39 7.23 3.72
C HIS A 158 -6.49 7.70 2.74
N LEU A 159 -7.46 6.85 2.45
CA LEU A 159 -8.60 7.18 1.57
C LEU A 159 -9.38 8.41 2.05
N ARG A 160 -9.58 8.58 3.36
CA ARG A 160 -10.23 9.79 3.90
C ARG A 160 -9.40 11.04 3.63
N SER A 161 -8.07 10.96 3.81
CA SER A 161 -7.15 12.08 3.56
C SER A 161 -7.14 12.48 2.09
N LEU A 162 -7.02 11.50 1.20
CA LEU A 162 -7.08 11.68 -0.26
C LEU A 162 -8.43 12.28 -0.68
N GLY A 163 -9.54 11.72 -0.21
CA GLY A 163 -10.89 12.18 -0.54
C GLY A 163 -11.18 13.60 -0.04
N ASN A 164 -10.65 13.99 1.11
CA ASN A 164 -10.78 15.36 1.62
C ASN A 164 -10.03 16.36 0.72
N LEU A 165 -8.80 16.06 0.31
CA LEU A 165 -8.04 16.93 -0.57
C LEU A 165 -8.66 16.97 -1.98
N MET A 166 -9.10 15.84 -2.52
CA MET A 166 -9.81 15.79 -3.80
C MET A 166 -11.04 16.72 -3.80
N ARG A 167 -11.84 16.68 -2.73
CA ARG A 167 -13.01 17.54 -2.59
C ARG A 167 -12.62 19.02 -2.56
N ALA A 168 -11.56 19.39 -1.84
CA ALA A 168 -11.06 20.75 -1.81
C ALA A 168 -10.61 21.23 -3.20
N LYS A 169 -9.91 20.39 -3.97
CA LYS A 169 -9.48 20.72 -5.34
C LYS A 169 -10.65 20.87 -6.31
N LEU A 170 -11.73 20.08 -6.16
CA LEU A 170 -12.92 20.20 -6.99
C LEU A 170 -13.71 21.50 -6.72
N VAL A 171 -13.71 21.97 -5.47
CA VAL A 171 -14.37 23.24 -5.11
C VAL A 171 -13.56 24.46 -5.58
N ALA A 172 -12.24 24.42 -5.44
CA ALA A 172 -11.34 25.51 -5.83
C ALA A 172 -11.25 25.68 -7.36
N GLY A 173 -11.56 24.65 -8.15
CA GLY A 173 -11.53 24.69 -9.62
C GLY A 173 -12.86 25.14 -10.27
N ARG A 174 -13.82 25.62 -9.48
CA ARG A 174 -15.06 26.24 -9.94
C ARG A 174 -14.97 27.75 -9.83
#